data_c779861849ed688443a69e73b46d58d8
#
_entry.id   c779861849ed688443a69e73b46d58d8
#
_cell.length_a   1.000
_cell.length_b   1.000
_cell.length_c   1.000
_cell.angle_alpha   90.00
_cell.angle_beta   90.00
_cell.angle_gamma   90.00
#
_symmetry.space_group_name_H-M   'P 1'
#
loop_
_entity.id
_entity.type
_entity.pdbx_description
1 polymer ?
#
loop_
_entity_poly.entity_id
_entity_poly.type
_entity_poly.pdbx_seq_one_letter_code
_entity_poly.pdbx_strand_id
1 'polypeptide(L)'
;MTRAAADYDVIYIEESRDADAGQPAWRIDMSGRVTVATPLLPPGGSHAERVAAQSGLIAALLKGRVPAILWYYTPMALEFSDDIAAAVMVYDNMDELALFHGADTSIRQLEARLMARADVVFTGGHSLYVAKRHLHDNIHAVPSSVDVAHFRRNAASPIADPADQAGIAHPRVGFFGVIDERMNMVLVDALATLCPDTQFVMVGPTVKIDPESRPQHANVHWLGGKNYDQLPSYLHNWDCGFMPFALNDATRFISPTKTPEFLAAGLGVVSTAIPDVERPYGDLGLVGIADDAAAFAAALPTAIAAGRDPVWQVRVRRQLTTSSWDSTWAFIQSEIDAINTPVQEARNA
;
A
#
# COMPACT_ATOMS: atom_id res chain seq x y z
N MET A 1 -10.01 5.10 4.21
CA MET A 1 -10.64 6.31 4.79
C MET A 1 -11.71 6.96 3.90
N THR A 2 -11.53 7.11 2.59
CA THR A 2 -12.56 7.74 1.72
C THR A 2 -13.91 7.04 1.75
N ARG A 3 -13.94 5.72 1.89
CA ARG A 3 -15.19 4.94 2.05
C ARG A 3 -15.78 5.11 3.44
N ALA A 4 -14.96 5.08 4.47
CA ALA A 4 -15.39 5.37 5.83
C ALA A 4 -16.04 6.76 5.95
N ALA A 5 -15.56 7.74 5.18
CA ALA A 5 -16.12 9.09 5.16
C ALA A 5 -17.54 9.19 4.52
N ALA A 6 -18.10 8.09 4.00
CA ALA A 6 -19.52 8.02 3.65
C ALA A 6 -20.40 7.92 4.88
N ASP A 7 -19.91 7.22 5.93
CA ASP A 7 -20.66 6.83 7.12
C ASP A 7 -20.23 7.59 8.38
N TYR A 8 -18.99 8.12 8.40
CA TYR A 8 -18.37 8.78 9.55
C TYR A 8 -17.77 10.13 9.19
N ASP A 9 -17.68 11.02 10.17
CA ASP A 9 -16.83 12.21 10.09
C ASP A 9 -15.38 11.79 10.34
N VAL A 10 -14.59 11.68 9.27
CA VAL A 10 -13.22 11.18 9.33
C VAL A 10 -12.22 12.32 9.43
N ILE A 11 -11.38 12.26 10.47
CA ILE A 11 -10.20 13.11 10.62
C ILE A 11 -8.96 12.20 10.49
N TYR A 12 -8.19 12.39 9.44
CA TYR A 12 -6.92 11.70 9.21
C TYR A 12 -5.78 12.57 9.70
N ILE A 13 -5.04 12.08 10.71
CA ILE A 13 -3.90 12.80 11.28
C ILE A 13 -2.63 12.31 10.58
N GLU A 14 -1.95 13.22 9.88
CA GLU A 14 -0.66 12.97 9.24
C GLU A 14 0.50 13.05 10.25
N GLU A 15 1.69 12.62 9.80
CA GLU A 15 2.94 12.88 10.52
C GLU A 15 3.18 14.38 10.70
N SER A 16 3.74 14.73 11.87
CA SER A 16 4.04 16.14 12.18
C SER A 16 5.13 16.70 11.25
N ARG A 17 5.01 17.98 10.91
CA ARG A 17 5.99 18.73 10.13
C ARG A 17 6.55 19.89 10.93
N ASP A 18 7.83 20.19 10.70
CA ASP A 18 8.43 21.39 11.25
C ASP A 18 7.91 22.64 10.52
N ALA A 19 7.55 23.65 11.29
CA ALA A 19 7.11 24.94 10.77
C ALA A 19 7.51 26.07 11.72
N ASP A 20 7.84 27.22 11.17
CA ASP A 20 8.16 28.46 11.95
C ASP A 20 6.90 29.10 12.54
N ALA A 21 6.04 28.30 13.11
CA ALA A 21 4.72 28.73 13.63
C ALA A 21 4.74 29.31 15.03
N GLY A 22 5.90 29.39 15.68
CA GLY A 22 6.06 29.90 17.05
C GLY A 22 5.38 29.03 18.14
N GLN A 23 4.24 28.42 17.84
CA GLN A 23 3.50 27.48 18.68
C GLN A 23 2.92 26.32 17.83
N PRO A 24 2.67 25.13 18.46
CA PRO A 24 2.02 24.04 17.79
C PRO A 24 0.66 24.43 17.19
N ALA A 25 0.41 24.05 15.94
CA ALA A 25 -0.82 24.39 15.21
C ALA A 25 -1.23 23.24 14.27
N TRP A 26 -2.49 23.27 13.80
CA TRP A 26 -2.97 22.38 12.75
C TRP A 26 -2.89 23.05 11.37
N ARG A 27 -2.38 22.35 10.37
CA ARG A 27 -2.75 22.60 8.98
C ARG A 27 -3.89 21.65 8.65
N ILE A 28 -5.02 22.21 8.20
CA ILE A 28 -6.21 21.45 7.85
C ILE A 28 -6.43 21.55 6.34
N ASP A 29 -6.46 20.40 5.68
CA ASP A 29 -6.75 20.23 4.28
C ASP A 29 -7.94 19.27 4.11
N MET A 30 -8.56 19.23 2.92
CA MET A 30 -9.63 18.29 2.61
C MET A 30 -9.21 17.36 1.47
N SER A 31 -9.43 16.06 1.65
CA SER A 31 -9.32 15.06 0.59
C SER A 31 -10.69 14.39 0.41
N GLY A 32 -11.46 14.89 -0.56
CA GLY A 32 -12.87 14.53 -0.68
C GLY A 32 -13.65 14.90 0.59
N ARG A 33 -14.22 13.91 1.29
CA ARG A 33 -14.93 14.08 2.58
C ARG A 33 -14.05 13.84 3.80
N VAL A 34 -12.78 13.52 3.62
CA VAL A 34 -11.83 13.29 4.72
C VAL A 34 -11.16 14.60 5.10
N THR A 35 -11.24 14.98 6.37
CA THR A 35 -10.44 16.07 6.93
C THR A 35 -9.02 15.56 7.16
N VAL A 36 -8.03 16.18 6.53
CA VAL A 36 -6.61 15.85 6.71
C VAL A 36 -5.99 16.90 7.64
N ALA A 37 -5.53 16.45 8.80
CA ALA A 37 -4.96 17.31 9.84
C ALA A 37 -3.46 17.00 9.99
N THR A 38 -2.59 17.95 9.60
CA THR A 38 -1.13 17.84 9.77
C THR A 38 -0.70 18.67 10.96
N PRO A 39 -0.10 18.08 12.01
CA PRO A 39 0.48 18.85 13.12
C PRO A 39 1.69 19.64 12.62
N LEU A 40 1.68 20.94 12.80
CA LEU A 40 2.81 21.83 12.58
C LEU A 40 3.48 22.11 13.92
N LEU A 41 4.74 21.72 14.07
CA LEU A 41 5.48 21.87 15.33
C LEU A 41 6.68 22.80 15.14
N PRO A 42 7.05 23.62 16.15
CA PRO A 42 8.29 24.36 16.11
C PRO A 42 9.49 23.43 15.91
N PRO A 43 10.49 23.84 15.11
CA PRO A 43 11.68 23.02 14.89
C PRO A 43 12.52 22.90 16.17
N GLY A 44 13.25 21.82 16.32
CA GLY A 44 14.29 21.65 17.35
C GLY A 44 13.85 21.22 18.74
N GLY A 45 12.58 20.92 18.96
CA GLY A 45 12.10 20.34 20.23
C GLY A 45 12.59 18.92 20.48
N SER A 46 12.75 18.53 21.74
CA SER A 46 12.99 17.13 22.12
C SER A 46 11.83 16.23 21.73
N HIS A 47 12.06 14.91 21.63
CA HIS A 47 10.99 13.94 21.33
C HIS A 47 9.81 14.08 22.30
N ALA A 48 10.07 14.18 23.60
CA ALA A 48 9.03 14.34 24.63
C ALA A 48 8.19 15.61 24.47
N GLU A 49 8.82 16.74 24.12
CA GLU A 49 8.13 17.99 23.84
C GLU A 49 7.23 17.89 22.61
N ARG A 50 7.71 17.23 21.56
CA ARG A 50 6.94 17.00 20.33
C ARG A 50 5.73 16.08 20.58
N VAL A 51 5.91 15.02 21.36
CA VAL A 51 4.83 14.12 21.78
C VAL A 51 3.78 14.90 22.58
N ALA A 52 4.21 15.68 23.60
CA ALA A 52 3.29 16.48 24.41
C ALA A 52 2.52 17.53 23.57
N ALA A 53 3.20 18.15 22.60
CA ALA A 53 2.56 19.10 21.69
C ALA A 53 1.49 18.44 20.83
N GLN A 54 1.76 17.27 20.27
CA GLN A 54 0.79 16.50 19.47
C GLN A 54 -0.41 16.06 20.34
N SER A 55 -0.18 15.54 21.55
CA SER A 55 -1.24 15.20 22.50
C SER A 55 -2.13 16.42 22.82
N GLY A 56 -1.52 17.59 23.08
CA GLY A 56 -2.24 18.83 23.31
C GLY A 56 -3.10 19.29 22.13
N LEU A 57 -2.55 19.18 20.92
CA LEU A 57 -3.28 19.49 19.68
C LEU A 57 -4.49 18.57 19.48
N ILE A 58 -4.35 17.26 19.71
CA ILE A 58 -5.44 16.29 19.56
C ILE A 58 -6.51 16.54 20.63
N ALA A 59 -6.13 16.76 21.88
CA ALA A 59 -7.07 17.09 22.95
C ALA A 59 -7.90 18.34 22.63
N ALA A 60 -7.26 19.38 22.09
CA ALA A 60 -7.93 20.61 21.64
C ALA A 60 -8.86 20.35 20.43
N LEU A 61 -8.49 19.46 19.50
CA LEU A 61 -9.30 19.09 18.35
C LEU A 61 -10.56 18.32 18.78
N LEU A 62 -10.42 17.40 19.71
CA LEU A 62 -11.53 16.58 20.23
C LEU A 62 -12.49 17.41 21.12
N LYS A 63 -12.01 18.44 21.80
CA LYS A 63 -12.83 19.28 22.70
C LYS A 63 -13.67 18.46 23.70
N GLY A 64 -13.08 17.41 24.26
CA GLY A 64 -13.75 16.50 25.19
C GLY A 64 -14.71 15.49 24.56
N ARG A 65 -14.84 15.46 23.23
CA ARG A 65 -15.61 14.41 22.53
C ARG A 65 -14.85 13.09 22.56
N VAL A 66 -15.59 12.00 22.70
CA VAL A 66 -15.05 10.64 22.58
C VAL A 66 -15.25 10.19 21.14
N PRO A 67 -14.18 9.84 20.40
CA PRO A 67 -14.32 9.27 19.06
C PRO A 67 -15.13 7.97 19.06
N ALA A 68 -15.95 7.74 18.04
CA ALA A 68 -16.60 6.45 17.84
C ALA A 68 -15.54 5.38 17.52
N ILE A 69 -14.58 5.74 16.67
CA ILE A 69 -13.50 4.83 16.27
C ILE A 69 -12.17 5.58 16.38
N LEU A 70 -11.18 4.93 16.99
CA LEU A 70 -9.79 5.36 16.98
C LEU A 70 -8.99 4.37 16.13
N TRP A 71 -8.45 4.84 15.00
CA TRP A 71 -7.84 4.01 13.98
C TRP A 71 -6.34 4.28 13.87
N TYR A 72 -5.54 3.25 14.08
CA TYR A 72 -4.08 3.32 14.02
C TYR A 72 -3.54 2.62 12.77
N TYR A 73 -2.73 3.33 11.98
CA TYR A 73 -1.90 2.76 10.92
C TYR A 73 -0.46 2.50 11.37
N THR A 74 -0.04 3.13 12.48
CA THR A 74 1.29 2.98 13.04
C THR A 74 1.23 2.92 14.56
N PRO A 75 2.00 2.02 15.20
CA PRO A 75 2.10 1.99 16.66
C PRO A 75 2.69 3.26 17.26
N MET A 76 3.52 4.00 16.48
CA MET A 76 4.15 5.25 16.95
C MET A 76 3.14 6.30 17.36
N ALA A 77 1.95 6.30 16.73
CA ALA A 77 0.88 7.23 17.09
C ALA A 77 0.36 7.03 18.52
N LEU A 78 0.60 5.87 19.14
CA LEU A 78 0.21 5.60 20.51
C LEU A 78 0.94 6.50 21.51
N GLU A 79 2.14 7.00 21.19
CA GLU A 79 2.91 7.87 22.08
C GLU A 79 2.17 9.15 22.46
N PHE A 80 1.38 9.70 21.52
CA PHE A 80 0.67 10.97 21.73
C PHE A 80 -0.86 10.82 21.82
N SER A 81 -1.37 9.59 21.78
CA SER A 81 -2.81 9.31 21.78
C SER A 81 -3.23 8.21 22.77
N ASP A 82 -2.31 7.75 23.62
CA ASP A 82 -2.53 6.64 24.56
C ASP A 82 -3.70 6.89 25.54
N ASP A 83 -3.90 8.14 25.93
CA ASP A 83 -4.95 8.55 26.87
C ASP A 83 -6.33 8.78 26.20
N ILE A 84 -6.43 8.62 24.88
CA ILE A 84 -7.69 8.84 24.17
C ILE A 84 -8.57 7.60 24.32
N ALA A 85 -9.73 7.79 24.93
CA ALA A 85 -10.78 6.77 24.93
C ALA A 85 -11.55 6.81 23.60
N ALA A 86 -11.97 5.65 23.10
CA ALA A 86 -12.85 5.49 21.95
C ALA A 86 -13.86 4.37 22.22
N ALA A 87 -14.94 4.30 21.43
CA ALA A 87 -15.88 3.20 21.53
C ALA A 87 -15.29 1.92 20.90
N VAL A 88 -14.51 2.07 19.82
CA VAL A 88 -13.76 0.98 19.17
C VAL A 88 -12.34 1.45 18.84
N MET A 89 -11.35 0.63 19.15
CA MET A 89 -9.96 0.86 18.78
C MET A 89 -9.55 -0.16 17.70
N VAL A 90 -9.14 0.36 16.54
CA VAL A 90 -8.72 -0.44 15.39
C VAL A 90 -7.21 -0.30 15.19
N TYR A 91 -6.50 -1.40 15.05
CA TYR A 91 -5.14 -1.42 14.54
C TYR A 91 -5.10 -2.00 13.13
N ASP A 92 -4.81 -1.15 12.15
CA ASP A 92 -4.65 -1.51 10.73
C ASP A 92 -3.16 -1.68 10.44
N ASN A 93 -2.67 -2.89 10.66
CA ASN A 93 -1.28 -3.27 10.53
C ASN A 93 -0.95 -3.60 9.06
N MET A 94 -0.65 -2.57 8.28
CA MET A 94 -0.43 -2.70 6.84
C MET A 94 0.89 -3.40 6.48
N ASP A 95 1.94 -3.21 7.30
CA ASP A 95 3.29 -3.72 7.07
C ASP A 95 3.97 -4.13 8.39
N GLU A 96 5.01 -4.96 8.34
CA GLU A 96 5.89 -5.23 9.47
C GLU A 96 6.90 -4.09 9.63
N LEU A 97 6.43 -2.96 10.18
CA LEU A 97 7.19 -1.71 10.25
C LEU A 97 8.54 -1.85 10.98
N ALA A 98 8.65 -2.80 11.92
CA ALA A 98 9.88 -3.06 12.67
C ALA A 98 11.03 -3.67 11.81
N LEU A 99 10.73 -4.11 10.57
CA LEU A 99 11.71 -4.70 9.66
C LEU A 99 12.22 -3.71 8.61
N PHE A 100 11.66 -2.50 8.53
CA PHE A 100 12.17 -1.48 7.61
C PHE A 100 13.50 -0.90 8.11
N HIS A 101 14.37 -0.58 7.17
CA HIS A 101 15.64 0.07 7.48
C HIS A 101 15.42 1.40 8.20
N GLY A 102 16.10 1.56 9.35
CA GLY A 102 15.98 2.76 10.18
C GLY A 102 14.71 2.81 11.04
N ALA A 103 13.98 1.70 11.20
CA ALA A 103 12.84 1.62 12.11
C ALA A 103 13.26 1.99 13.54
N ASP A 104 12.41 2.75 14.23
CA ASP A 104 12.62 3.11 15.64
C ASP A 104 12.65 1.84 16.52
N THR A 105 13.56 1.79 17.48
CA THR A 105 13.73 0.63 18.38
C THR A 105 12.53 0.42 19.30
N SER A 106 11.75 1.48 19.59
CA SER A 106 10.55 1.41 20.42
C SER A 106 9.33 0.81 19.70
N ILE A 107 9.36 0.71 18.37
CA ILE A 107 8.19 0.33 17.56
C ILE A 107 7.60 -1.03 17.97
N ARG A 108 8.45 -2.01 18.30
CA ARG A 108 8.00 -3.34 18.74
C ARG A 108 7.26 -3.31 20.08
N GLN A 109 7.73 -2.45 21.01
CA GLN A 109 7.09 -2.29 22.31
C GLN A 109 5.76 -1.56 22.17
N LEU A 110 5.72 -0.53 21.34
CA LEU A 110 4.49 0.23 21.05
C LEU A 110 3.48 -0.66 20.31
N GLU A 111 3.94 -1.49 19.37
CA GLU A 111 3.07 -2.44 18.68
C GLU A 111 2.46 -3.47 19.64
N ALA A 112 3.25 -4.05 20.54
CA ALA A 112 2.73 -4.99 21.54
C ALA A 112 1.67 -4.33 22.45
N ARG A 113 1.87 -3.05 22.83
CA ARG A 113 0.89 -2.28 23.60
C ARG A 113 -0.38 -2.02 22.77
N LEU A 114 -0.23 -1.65 21.49
CA LEU A 114 -1.35 -1.38 20.61
C LEU A 114 -2.16 -2.64 20.33
N MET A 115 -1.48 -3.78 20.09
CA MET A 115 -2.11 -5.09 19.95
C MET A 115 -2.95 -5.46 21.18
N ALA A 116 -2.42 -5.24 22.39
CA ALA A 116 -3.13 -5.55 23.62
C ALA A 116 -4.34 -4.63 23.90
N ARG A 117 -4.44 -3.49 23.24
CA ARG A 117 -5.50 -2.48 23.45
C ARG A 117 -6.53 -2.45 22.33
N ALA A 118 -6.16 -2.88 21.14
CA ALA A 118 -7.07 -2.89 20.01
C ALA A 118 -8.25 -3.83 20.26
N ASP A 119 -9.43 -3.46 19.83
CA ASP A 119 -10.62 -4.32 19.83
C ASP A 119 -10.64 -5.22 18.59
N VAL A 120 -10.01 -4.76 17.51
CA VAL A 120 -9.82 -5.51 16.27
C VAL A 120 -8.52 -5.11 15.59
N VAL A 121 -7.86 -6.10 14.99
CA VAL A 121 -6.63 -5.92 14.21
C VAL A 121 -6.88 -6.37 12.76
N PHE A 122 -6.53 -5.51 11.82
CA PHE A 122 -6.48 -5.86 10.40
C PHE A 122 -5.03 -5.93 9.94
N THR A 123 -4.67 -6.98 9.21
CA THR A 123 -3.32 -7.10 8.63
C THR A 123 -3.38 -6.87 7.13
N GLY A 124 -2.42 -6.11 6.59
CA GLY A 124 -2.38 -5.72 5.18
C GLY A 124 -2.16 -6.86 4.18
N GLY A 125 -1.96 -8.09 4.67
CA GLY A 125 -1.76 -9.27 3.86
C GLY A 125 -1.91 -10.57 4.65
N HIS A 126 -1.99 -11.68 3.92
CA HIS A 126 -2.16 -13.00 4.52
C HIS A 126 -0.88 -13.47 5.22
N SER A 127 0.29 -13.17 4.68
CA SER A 127 1.58 -13.52 5.29
C SER A 127 1.75 -12.85 6.67
N LEU A 128 1.36 -11.59 6.77
CA LEU A 128 1.39 -10.84 8.02
C LEU A 128 0.36 -11.37 9.02
N TYR A 129 -0.85 -11.73 8.56
CA TYR A 129 -1.85 -12.41 9.38
C TYR A 129 -1.30 -13.70 9.98
N VAL A 130 -0.73 -14.57 9.17
CA VAL A 130 -0.16 -15.85 9.67
C VAL A 130 0.93 -15.61 10.71
N ALA A 131 1.75 -14.57 10.53
CA ALA A 131 2.79 -14.21 11.47
C ALA A 131 2.25 -13.69 12.81
N LYS A 132 1.13 -12.97 12.81
CA LYS A 132 0.63 -12.23 13.98
C LYS A 132 -0.67 -12.78 14.60
N ARG A 133 -1.37 -13.72 13.97
CA ARG A 133 -2.67 -14.24 14.43
C ARG A 133 -2.68 -14.81 15.85
N HIS A 134 -1.52 -15.13 16.40
CA HIS A 134 -1.38 -15.63 17.77
C HIS A 134 -1.25 -14.50 18.81
N LEU A 135 -1.18 -13.22 18.38
CA LEU A 135 -1.01 -12.07 19.25
C LEU A 135 -2.33 -11.38 19.61
N HIS A 136 -3.42 -11.69 18.90
CA HIS A 136 -4.73 -11.07 19.13
C HIS A 136 -5.87 -12.01 18.72
N ASP A 137 -6.93 -12.10 19.54
CA ASP A 137 -8.06 -13.04 19.29
C ASP A 137 -8.96 -12.55 18.14
N ASN A 138 -9.12 -11.24 17.98
CA ASN A 138 -9.92 -10.63 16.91
C ASN A 138 -8.99 -9.98 15.86
N ILE A 139 -8.38 -10.81 15.01
CA ILE A 139 -7.44 -10.40 13.97
C ILE A 139 -7.84 -10.98 12.62
N HIS A 140 -7.76 -10.18 11.55
CA HIS A 140 -8.22 -10.54 10.22
C HIS A 140 -7.22 -10.14 9.15
N ALA A 141 -7.06 -10.99 8.13
CA ALA A 141 -6.31 -10.64 6.92
C ALA A 141 -7.17 -9.77 6.00
N VAL A 142 -6.68 -8.57 5.69
CA VAL A 142 -7.31 -7.61 4.79
C VAL A 142 -6.29 -7.21 3.71
N PRO A 143 -6.03 -8.09 2.73
CA PRO A 143 -5.05 -7.81 1.69
C PRO A 143 -5.46 -6.62 0.84
N SER A 144 -4.47 -6.02 0.20
CA SER A 144 -4.66 -4.86 -0.68
C SER A 144 -5.70 -5.12 -1.76
N SER A 145 -6.63 -4.21 -1.89
CA SER A 145 -7.70 -4.21 -2.90
C SER A 145 -7.38 -3.24 -4.03
N VAL A 146 -8.21 -3.22 -5.05
CA VAL A 146 -8.01 -2.39 -6.25
C VAL A 146 -9.29 -1.63 -6.63
N ASP A 147 -9.13 -0.44 -7.17
CA ASP A 147 -10.17 0.22 -7.97
C ASP A 147 -10.12 -0.33 -9.40
N VAL A 148 -10.90 -1.39 -9.62
CA VAL A 148 -10.95 -2.07 -10.92
C VAL A 148 -11.41 -1.12 -12.03
N ALA A 149 -12.31 -0.19 -11.74
CA ALA A 149 -12.83 0.76 -12.74
C ALA A 149 -11.73 1.72 -13.21
N HIS A 150 -10.88 2.17 -12.28
CA HIS A 150 -9.77 3.07 -12.56
C HIS A 150 -8.73 2.46 -13.52
N PHE A 151 -8.36 1.18 -13.31
CA PHE A 151 -7.32 0.52 -14.11
C PHE A 151 -7.85 -0.24 -15.34
N ARG A 152 -9.14 -0.49 -15.46
CA ARG A 152 -9.70 -1.33 -16.52
C ARG A 152 -9.47 -0.72 -17.91
N ARG A 153 -8.85 -1.50 -18.80
CA ARG A 153 -8.80 -1.18 -20.24
C ARG A 153 -10.22 -1.16 -20.83
N ASN A 154 -10.50 -0.09 -21.56
CA ASN A 154 -11.68 0.00 -22.41
C ASN A 154 -11.22 0.01 -23.88
N ALA A 155 -11.42 -1.10 -24.58
CA ALA A 155 -11.05 -1.22 -26.00
C ALA A 155 -11.80 -0.21 -26.90
N ALA A 156 -12.98 0.23 -26.50
CA ALA A 156 -13.77 1.22 -27.25
C ALA A 156 -13.27 2.67 -27.02
N SER A 157 -12.43 2.88 -25.99
CA SER A 157 -11.85 4.20 -25.68
C SER A 157 -10.40 4.02 -25.22
N PRO A 158 -9.48 3.76 -26.16
CA PRO A 158 -8.06 3.59 -25.83
C PRO A 158 -7.50 4.89 -25.26
N ILE A 159 -6.71 4.77 -24.19
CA ILE A 159 -6.02 5.90 -23.58
C ILE A 159 -4.73 6.15 -24.37
N ALA A 160 -4.49 7.42 -24.72
CA ALA A 160 -3.28 7.82 -25.42
C ALA A 160 -2.02 7.51 -24.61
N ASP A 161 -0.96 7.11 -25.32
CA ASP A 161 0.34 6.86 -24.72
C ASP A 161 0.92 8.18 -24.19
N PRO A 162 1.39 8.24 -22.93
CA PRO A 162 2.02 9.46 -22.39
C PRO A 162 3.23 9.91 -23.22
N ALA A 163 3.39 11.21 -23.36
CA ALA A 163 4.42 11.79 -24.21
C ALA A 163 5.85 11.34 -23.86
N ASP A 164 6.13 11.13 -22.56
CA ASP A 164 7.43 10.67 -22.05
C ASP A 164 7.65 9.15 -22.20
N GLN A 165 6.62 8.42 -22.62
CA GLN A 165 6.68 6.97 -22.91
C GLN A 165 6.49 6.67 -24.41
N ALA A 166 5.82 7.53 -25.15
CA ALA A 166 5.39 7.25 -26.53
C ALA A 166 6.52 6.89 -27.49
N GLY A 167 7.75 7.38 -27.22
CA GLY A 167 8.94 7.05 -28.00
C GLY A 167 9.64 5.74 -27.65
N ILE A 168 9.20 5.04 -26.59
CA ILE A 168 9.80 3.78 -26.15
C ILE A 168 9.20 2.63 -26.98
N ALA A 169 10.06 1.78 -27.52
CA ALA A 169 9.63 0.64 -28.35
C ALA A 169 8.90 -0.44 -27.51
N HIS A 170 8.21 -1.36 -28.21
CA HIS A 170 7.64 -2.57 -27.61
C HIS A 170 8.56 -3.78 -27.86
N PRO A 171 8.52 -4.83 -27.00
CA PRO A 171 7.63 -4.96 -25.85
C PRO A 171 8.08 -4.12 -24.67
N ARG A 172 7.11 -3.52 -23.94
CA ARG A 172 7.32 -2.76 -22.72
C ARG A 172 6.92 -3.57 -21.51
N VAL A 173 7.87 -3.76 -20.60
CA VAL A 173 7.67 -4.44 -19.31
C VAL A 173 7.79 -3.38 -18.21
N GLY A 174 6.67 -3.09 -17.53
CA GLY A 174 6.58 -1.92 -16.69
C GLY A 174 6.46 -2.22 -15.20
N PHE A 175 7.09 -1.38 -14.39
CA PHE A 175 6.91 -1.27 -12.94
C PHE A 175 6.42 0.14 -12.59
N PHE A 176 5.54 0.25 -11.61
CA PHE A 176 5.17 1.53 -11.02
C PHE A 176 5.14 1.46 -9.49
N GLY A 177 5.44 2.58 -8.85
CA GLY A 177 5.46 2.77 -7.39
C GLY A 177 6.80 3.27 -6.88
N VAL A 178 6.93 3.40 -5.57
CA VAL A 178 8.18 3.85 -4.96
C VAL A 178 9.31 2.87 -5.28
N ILE A 179 10.42 3.42 -5.73
CA ILE A 179 11.66 2.71 -6.06
C ILE A 179 12.62 2.93 -4.90
N ASP A 180 12.77 1.91 -4.06
CA ASP A 180 13.56 1.94 -2.81
C ASP A 180 14.29 0.61 -2.57
N GLU A 181 14.78 0.39 -1.35
CA GLU A 181 15.51 -0.80 -0.93
C GLU A 181 14.77 -2.14 -1.12
N ARG A 182 13.46 -2.09 -1.38
CA ARG A 182 12.65 -3.29 -1.67
C ARG A 182 12.81 -3.78 -3.10
N MET A 183 13.35 -2.96 -4.00
CA MET A 183 13.59 -3.36 -5.38
C MET A 183 14.94 -4.07 -5.53
N ASN A 184 14.94 -5.19 -6.22
CA ASN A 184 16.16 -5.92 -6.57
C ASN A 184 16.81 -5.30 -7.83
N MET A 185 17.67 -4.29 -7.62
CA MET A 185 18.37 -3.61 -8.71
C MET A 185 19.30 -4.53 -9.49
N VAL A 186 19.89 -5.54 -8.84
CA VAL A 186 20.74 -6.55 -9.49
C VAL A 186 19.91 -7.39 -10.48
N LEU A 187 18.69 -7.74 -10.12
CA LEU A 187 17.77 -8.44 -11.00
C LEU A 187 17.37 -7.57 -12.21
N VAL A 188 17.08 -6.30 -11.99
CA VAL A 188 16.76 -5.35 -13.07
C VAL A 188 17.92 -5.19 -14.04
N ASP A 189 19.15 -5.05 -13.53
CA ASP A 189 20.38 -4.94 -14.30
C ASP A 189 20.63 -6.20 -15.18
N ALA A 190 20.50 -7.37 -14.56
CA ALA A 190 20.67 -8.65 -15.25
C ALA A 190 19.59 -8.87 -16.31
N LEU A 191 18.33 -8.51 -16.05
CA LEU A 191 17.24 -8.60 -17.02
C LEU A 191 17.45 -7.67 -18.21
N ALA A 192 17.91 -6.44 -17.97
CA ALA A 192 18.22 -5.50 -19.05
C ALA A 192 19.30 -6.05 -19.98
N THR A 193 20.30 -6.76 -19.42
CA THR A 193 21.36 -7.42 -20.18
C THR A 193 20.84 -8.64 -20.96
N LEU A 194 20.03 -9.50 -20.33
CA LEU A 194 19.52 -10.75 -20.92
C LEU A 194 18.44 -10.50 -22.00
N CYS A 195 17.70 -9.42 -21.89
CA CYS A 195 16.56 -9.09 -22.74
C CYS A 195 16.77 -7.75 -23.47
N PRO A 196 17.78 -7.61 -24.35
CA PRO A 196 18.14 -6.31 -24.96
C PRO A 196 17.03 -5.71 -25.83
N ASP A 197 16.14 -6.52 -26.38
CA ASP A 197 15.01 -6.08 -27.20
C ASP A 197 13.76 -5.71 -26.37
N THR A 198 13.77 -5.98 -25.06
CA THR A 198 12.68 -5.63 -24.12
C THR A 198 12.95 -4.30 -23.45
N GLN A 199 11.96 -3.43 -23.41
CA GLN A 199 12.06 -2.13 -22.76
C GLN A 199 11.48 -2.20 -21.34
N PHE A 200 12.30 -1.92 -20.35
CA PHE A 200 11.90 -1.88 -18.94
C PHE A 200 11.51 -0.46 -18.56
N VAL A 201 10.24 -0.24 -18.26
CA VAL A 201 9.69 1.09 -17.97
C VAL A 201 9.44 1.23 -16.47
N MET A 202 10.18 2.13 -15.82
CA MET A 202 10.18 2.33 -14.37
C MET A 202 9.50 3.66 -14.04
N VAL A 203 8.30 3.59 -13.46
CA VAL A 203 7.48 4.75 -13.10
C VAL A 203 7.42 4.86 -11.57
N GLY A 204 7.97 5.93 -11.03
CA GLY A 204 7.92 6.21 -9.60
C GLY A 204 9.08 7.06 -9.08
N PRO A 205 8.92 7.63 -7.89
CA PRO A 205 10.00 8.35 -7.24
C PRO A 205 11.07 7.36 -6.72
N THR A 206 12.33 7.72 -6.85
CA THR A 206 13.45 7.02 -6.20
C THR A 206 13.64 7.60 -4.80
N VAL A 207 13.56 6.75 -3.78
CA VAL A 207 13.60 7.15 -2.37
C VAL A 207 14.53 6.21 -1.59
N LYS A 208 15.32 6.73 -0.66
CA LYS A 208 16.21 5.96 0.24
C LYS A 208 17.30 5.13 -0.43
N ILE A 209 17.49 5.25 -1.72
CA ILE A 209 18.60 4.65 -2.46
C ILE A 209 19.30 5.71 -3.28
N ASP A 210 20.58 5.50 -3.56
CA ASP A 210 21.35 6.39 -4.43
C ASP A 210 20.80 6.30 -5.87
N PRO A 211 20.35 7.41 -6.48
CA PRO A 211 19.92 7.41 -7.88
C PRO A 211 20.98 6.90 -8.85
N GLU A 212 22.27 7.03 -8.53
CA GLU A 212 23.37 6.57 -9.37
C GLU A 212 23.54 5.02 -9.33
N SER A 213 22.99 4.35 -8.30
CA SER A 213 22.98 2.90 -8.19
C SER A 213 21.97 2.22 -9.16
N ARG A 214 21.12 2.99 -9.83
CA ARG A 214 20.15 2.47 -10.77
C ARG A 214 20.83 1.97 -12.07
N PRO A 215 20.41 0.82 -12.62
CA PRO A 215 20.89 0.34 -13.93
C PRO A 215 20.74 1.40 -15.02
N GLN A 216 21.81 1.62 -15.80
CA GLN A 216 21.89 2.66 -16.84
C GLN A 216 21.92 2.05 -18.26
N HIS A 217 21.18 0.93 -18.47
CA HIS A 217 21.05 0.31 -19.79
C HIS A 217 20.15 1.16 -20.71
N ALA A 218 20.43 1.11 -22.02
CA ALA A 218 19.63 1.84 -23.01
C ALA A 218 18.17 1.40 -23.10
N ASN A 219 17.85 0.19 -22.61
CA ASN A 219 16.51 -0.39 -22.55
C ASN A 219 15.87 -0.29 -21.15
N VAL A 220 16.42 0.52 -20.23
CA VAL A 220 15.80 0.80 -18.92
C VAL A 220 15.45 2.29 -18.84
N HIS A 221 14.17 2.59 -18.69
CA HIS A 221 13.65 3.95 -18.75
C HIS A 221 13.07 4.38 -17.40
N TRP A 222 13.71 5.37 -16.75
CA TRP A 222 13.30 5.92 -15.45
C TRP A 222 12.46 7.18 -15.66
N LEU A 223 11.12 7.06 -15.60
CA LEU A 223 10.19 8.15 -15.94
C LEU A 223 9.79 9.03 -14.75
N GLY A 224 10.31 8.73 -13.55
CA GLY A 224 9.99 9.50 -12.34
C GLY A 224 8.56 9.28 -11.83
N GLY A 225 8.21 10.02 -10.77
CA GLY A 225 6.90 9.91 -10.12
C GLY A 225 5.76 10.41 -11.01
N LYS A 226 4.61 9.71 -10.92
CA LYS A 226 3.35 10.10 -11.58
C LYS A 226 2.22 10.10 -10.56
N ASN A 227 1.20 10.94 -10.80
CA ASN A 227 -0.02 10.91 -10.00
C ASN A 227 -0.83 9.64 -10.29
N TYR A 228 -1.61 9.21 -9.30
CA TYR A 228 -2.44 8.00 -9.39
C TYR A 228 -3.34 8.00 -10.63
N ASP A 229 -3.98 9.14 -10.93
CA ASP A 229 -4.86 9.28 -12.10
C ASP A 229 -4.16 9.15 -13.46
N GLN A 230 -2.83 9.30 -13.49
CA GLN A 230 -2.04 9.13 -14.71
C GLN A 230 -1.64 7.67 -14.96
N LEU A 231 -1.61 6.82 -13.92
CA LEU A 231 -1.12 5.44 -14.00
C LEU A 231 -1.83 4.60 -15.09
N PRO A 232 -3.17 4.66 -15.25
CA PRO A 232 -3.83 3.89 -16.30
C PRO A 232 -3.27 4.15 -17.70
N SER A 233 -2.85 5.39 -18.01
CA SER A 233 -2.30 5.72 -19.33
C SER A 233 -0.95 5.06 -19.60
N TYR A 234 -0.14 4.84 -18.57
CA TYR A 234 1.11 4.08 -18.67
C TYR A 234 0.82 2.58 -18.81
N LEU A 235 0.04 2.02 -17.88
CA LEU A 235 -0.24 0.58 -17.82
C LEU A 235 -0.95 0.07 -19.09
N HIS A 236 -1.86 0.85 -19.67
CA HIS A 236 -2.59 0.44 -20.87
C HIS A 236 -1.67 0.30 -22.10
N ASN A 237 -0.50 0.94 -22.07
CA ASN A 237 0.47 0.92 -23.13
C ASN A 237 1.70 0.03 -22.82
N TRP A 238 1.61 -0.81 -21.77
CA TRP A 238 2.58 -1.86 -21.49
C TRP A 238 2.11 -3.21 -22.01
N ASP A 239 3.07 -4.11 -22.25
CA ASP A 239 2.81 -5.49 -22.67
C ASP A 239 2.79 -6.45 -21.49
N CYS A 240 3.50 -6.12 -20.39
CA CYS A 240 3.60 -6.93 -19.18
C CYS A 240 3.91 -6.04 -17.99
N GLY A 241 3.39 -6.38 -16.83
CA GLY A 241 3.83 -5.85 -15.55
C GLY A 241 4.96 -6.71 -14.96
N PHE A 242 5.91 -6.09 -14.25
CA PHE A 242 6.87 -6.87 -13.48
C PHE A 242 7.09 -6.32 -12.09
N MET A 243 7.40 -7.21 -11.16
CA MET A 243 7.62 -6.88 -9.77
C MET A 243 8.93 -7.50 -9.28
N PRO A 244 10.07 -6.85 -9.54
CA PRO A 244 11.40 -7.35 -9.20
C PRO A 244 11.75 -6.99 -7.76
N PHE A 245 10.99 -7.50 -6.80
CA PHE A 245 11.27 -7.26 -5.39
C PHE A 245 12.48 -8.07 -4.91
N ALA A 246 13.28 -7.48 -4.03
CA ALA A 246 14.28 -8.21 -3.27
C ALA A 246 13.58 -9.17 -2.31
N LEU A 247 14.11 -10.38 -2.15
CA LEU A 247 13.59 -11.35 -1.19
C LEU A 247 14.38 -11.19 0.12
N ASN A 248 13.86 -10.35 1.01
CA ASN A 248 14.49 -10.02 2.30
C ASN A 248 13.41 -9.84 3.39
N ASP A 249 13.83 -9.51 4.61
CA ASP A 249 12.92 -9.35 5.73
C ASP A 249 11.89 -8.23 5.50
N ALA A 250 12.27 -7.12 4.84
CA ALA A 250 11.37 -6.00 4.57
C ALA A 250 10.28 -6.34 3.53
N THR A 251 10.53 -7.31 2.65
CA THR A 251 9.57 -7.73 1.61
C THR A 251 8.80 -9.00 1.97
N ARG A 252 9.17 -9.67 3.06
CA ARG A 252 8.58 -10.95 3.48
C ARG A 252 7.07 -10.87 3.76
N PHE A 253 6.60 -9.70 4.24
CA PHE A 253 5.23 -9.52 4.69
C PHE A 253 4.46 -8.47 3.88
N ILE A 254 5.02 -8.00 2.76
CA ILE A 254 4.30 -7.05 1.91
C ILE A 254 3.20 -7.73 1.12
N SER A 255 2.08 -7.02 0.97
CA SER A 255 0.98 -7.38 0.06
C SER A 255 0.88 -6.30 -1.02
N PRO A 256 1.60 -6.45 -2.16
CA PRO A 256 1.73 -5.38 -3.14
C PRO A 256 0.39 -5.05 -3.82
N THR A 257 -0.08 -3.81 -3.66
CA THR A 257 -1.25 -3.26 -4.37
C THR A 257 -1.11 -3.38 -5.89
N LYS A 258 0.12 -3.38 -6.39
CA LYS A 258 0.45 -3.48 -7.82
C LYS A 258 -0.07 -4.75 -8.48
N THR A 259 -0.10 -5.88 -7.75
CA THR A 259 -0.57 -7.14 -8.30
C THR A 259 -2.01 -7.03 -8.82
N PRO A 260 -3.03 -6.70 -8.00
CA PRO A 260 -4.38 -6.55 -8.50
C PRO A 260 -4.55 -5.36 -9.45
N GLU A 261 -3.74 -4.31 -9.36
CA GLU A 261 -3.77 -3.15 -10.26
C GLU A 261 -3.29 -3.52 -11.68
N PHE A 262 -2.17 -4.25 -11.82
CA PHE A 262 -1.74 -4.81 -13.11
C PHE A 262 -2.80 -5.74 -13.72
N LEU A 263 -3.33 -6.66 -12.91
CA LEU A 263 -4.36 -7.59 -13.36
C LEU A 263 -5.63 -6.85 -13.80
N ALA A 264 -6.04 -5.80 -13.09
CA ALA A 264 -7.18 -4.95 -13.47
C ALA A 264 -6.93 -4.21 -14.80
N ALA A 265 -5.69 -3.78 -15.06
CA ALA A 265 -5.28 -3.24 -16.35
C ALA A 265 -5.21 -4.31 -17.46
N GLY A 266 -5.44 -5.58 -17.14
CA GLY A 266 -5.40 -6.68 -18.10
C GLY A 266 -3.99 -7.12 -18.50
N LEU A 267 -2.97 -6.78 -17.71
CA LEU A 267 -1.59 -7.15 -17.93
C LEU A 267 -1.27 -8.50 -17.31
N GLY A 268 -0.58 -9.37 -18.07
CA GLY A 268 0.15 -10.46 -17.44
C GLY A 268 1.31 -9.91 -16.61
N VAL A 269 1.72 -10.63 -15.58
CA VAL A 269 2.70 -10.16 -14.59
C VAL A 269 3.73 -11.24 -14.31
N VAL A 270 4.98 -10.83 -14.11
CA VAL A 270 6.04 -11.67 -13.53
C VAL A 270 6.54 -11.01 -12.25
N SER A 271 6.66 -11.79 -11.19
CA SER A 271 7.11 -11.32 -9.85
C SER A 271 8.15 -12.26 -9.27
N THR A 272 9.02 -11.73 -8.40
CA THR A 272 9.73 -12.56 -7.43
C THR A 272 8.76 -13.22 -6.46
N ALA A 273 9.17 -14.29 -5.76
CA ALA A 273 8.32 -15.09 -4.86
C ALA A 273 7.99 -14.34 -3.55
N ILE A 274 7.29 -13.22 -3.68
CA ILE A 274 6.68 -12.55 -2.54
C ILE A 274 5.50 -13.40 -2.05
N PRO A 275 5.41 -13.78 -0.77
CA PRO A 275 4.39 -14.71 -0.28
C PRO A 275 2.96 -14.35 -0.65
N ASP A 276 2.56 -13.07 -0.54
CA ASP A 276 1.22 -12.61 -0.87
C ASP A 276 0.98 -12.38 -2.37
N VAL A 277 2.00 -12.55 -3.21
CA VAL A 277 1.88 -12.64 -4.67
C VAL A 277 1.86 -14.09 -5.11
N GLU A 278 2.75 -14.92 -4.57
CA GLU A 278 2.76 -16.36 -4.82
C GLU A 278 1.39 -16.98 -4.48
N ARG A 279 0.82 -16.57 -3.35
CA ARG A 279 -0.51 -16.97 -2.88
C ARG A 279 -1.42 -15.73 -2.70
N PRO A 280 -2.53 -15.62 -3.43
CA PRO A 280 -3.15 -16.64 -4.29
C PRO A 280 -2.75 -16.57 -5.77
N TYR A 281 -2.09 -15.49 -6.23
CA TYR A 281 -2.01 -15.16 -7.67
C TYR A 281 -1.12 -16.12 -8.45
N GLY A 282 0.02 -16.53 -7.90
CA GLY A 282 0.90 -17.55 -8.47
C GLY A 282 0.21 -18.91 -8.53
N ASP A 283 -0.36 -19.38 -7.40
CA ASP A 283 -1.08 -20.67 -7.30
C ASP A 283 -2.26 -20.76 -8.29
N LEU A 284 -2.91 -19.62 -8.55
CA LEU A 284 -3.97 -19.52 -9.54
C LEU A 284 -3.45 -19.38 -10.99
N GLY A 285 -2.13 -19.31 -11.21
CA GLY A 285 -1.53 -19.07 -12.53
C GLY A 285 -1.96 -17.76 -13.17
N LEU A 286 -2.17 -16.73 -12.36
CA LEU A 286 -2.48 -15.36 -12.80
C LEU A 286 -1.21 -14.51 -12.86
N VAL A 287 -0.18 -14.87 -12.09
CA VAL A 287 1.14 -14.22 -12.06
C VAL A 287 2.21 -15.28 -12.24
N GLY A 288 3.19 -15.03 -13.09
CA GLY A 288 4.40 -15.84 -13.21
C GLY A 288 5.32 -15.55 -12.01
N ILE A 289 5.84 -16.61 -11.36
CA ILE A 289 6.81 -16.46 -10.27
C ILE A 289 8.18 -16.88 -10.75
N ALA A 290 9.18 -16.03 -10.49
CA ALA A 290 10.57 -16.24 -10.90
C ALA A 290 11.53 -15.55 -9.93
N ASP A 291 12.58 -16.26 -9.50
CA ASP A 291 13.49 -15.77 -8.46
C ASP A 291 14.84 -15.28 -8.99
N ASP A 292 15.15 -15.61 -10.24
CA ASP A 292 16.37 -15.16 -10.90
C ASP A 292 16.10 -14.57 -12.30
N ALA A 293 17.11 -13.91 -12.85
CA ALA A 293 16.98 -13.22 -14.14
C ALA A 293 16.69 -14.17 -15.32
N ALA A 294 17.21 -15.38 -15.31
CA ALA A 294 16.99 -16.35 -16.39
C ALA A 294 15.55 -16.87 -16.36
N ALA A 295 15.04 -17.23 -15.18
CA ALA A 295 13.65 -17.64 -15.00
C ALA A 295 12.67 -16.50 -15.32
N PHE A 296 13.01 -15.26 -14.90
CA PHE A 296 12.21 -14.06 -15.23
C PHE A 296 12.15 -13.83 -16.74
N ALA A 297 13.30 -13.84 -17.44
CA ALA A 297 13.38 -13.67 -18.88
C ALA A 297 12.57 -14.76 -19.62
N ALA A 298 12.64 -16.01 -19.15
CA ALA A 298 11.87 -17.13 -19.71
C ALA A 298 10.35 -16.98 -19.48
N ALA A 299 9.92 -16.34 -18.38
CA ALA A 299 8.51 -16.15 -18.04
C ALA A 299 7.85 -14.97 -18.80
N LEU A 300 8.61 -13.95 -19.23
CA LEU A 300 8.08 -12.74 -19.87
C LEU A 300 7.20 -13.03 -21.09
N PRO A 301 7.61 -13.89 -22.08
CA PRO A 301 6.78 -14.17 -23.26
C PRO A 301 5.43 -14.79 -22.88
N THR A 302 5.41 -15.68 -21.89
CA THR A 302 4.17 -16.31 -21.39
C THR A 302 3.26 -15.30 -20.73
N ALA A 303 3.81 -14.41 -19.91
CA ALA A 303 3.04 -13.34 -19.26
C ALA A 303 2.45 -12.34 -20.28
N ILE A 304 3.23 -11.93 -21.27
CA ILE A 304 2.76 -11.08 -22.39
C ILE A 304 1.61 -11.75 -23.15
N ALA A 305 1.73 -13.05 -23.45
CA ALA A 305 0.68 -13.81 -24.12
C ALA A 305 -0.58 -13.94 -23.26
N ALA A 306 -0.43 -14.19 -21.94
CA ALA A 306 -1.54 -14.29 -20.99
C ALA A 306 -2.38 -13.02 -20.96
N GLY A 307 -1.77 -11.84 -20.96
CA GLY A 307 -2.49 -10.56 -21.01
C GLY A 307 -3.40 -10.40 -22.24
N ARG A 308 -3.15 -11.15 -23.32
CA ARG A 308 -3.93 -11.16 -24.56
C ARG A 308 -4.93 -12.33 -24.67
N ASP A 309 -4.88 -13.29 -23.72
CA ASP A 309 -5.74 -14.47 -23.72
C ASP A 309 -7.11 -14.16 -23.07
N PRO A 310 -8.23 -14.25 -23.82
CA PRO A 310 -9.56 -14.03 -23.26
C PRO A 310 -9.93 -14.97 -22.10
N VAL A 311 -9.44 -16.21 -22.10
CA VAL A 311 -9.71 -17.19 -21.05
C VAL A 311 -9.02 -16.77 -19.76
N TRP A 312 -7.76 -16.37 -19.85
CA TRP A 312 -7.02 -15.83 -18.70
C TRP A 312 -7.68 -14.55 -18.18
N GLN A 313 -8.13 -13.64 -19.05
CA GLN A 313 -8.84 -12.41 -18.67
C GLN A 313 -10.15 -12.69 -17.90
N VAL A 314 -10.87 -13.78 -18.23
CA VAL A 314 -12.06 -14.20 -17.46
C VAL A 314 -11.66 -14.64 -16.05
N ARG A 315 -10.57 -15.39 -15.89
CA ARG A 315 -10.05 -15.83 -14.59
C ARG A 315 -9.62 -14.64 -13.74
N VAL A 316 -8.92 -13.67 -14.31
CA VAL A 316 -8.54 -12.41 -13.66
C VAL A 316 -9.79 -11.68 -13.14
N ARG A 317 -10.78 -11.43 -14.01
CA ARG A 317 -12.02 -10.76 -13.60
C ARG A 317 -12.71 -11.45 -12.45
N ARG A 318 -12.76 -12.79 -12.46
CA ARG A 318 -13.34 -13.58 -11.37
C ARG A 318 -12.57 -13.36 -10.06
N GLN A 319 -11.24 -13.37 -10.10
CA GLN A 319 -10.40 -13.13 -8.91
C GLN A 319 -10.63 -11.72 -8.35
N LEU A 320 -10.73 -10.71 -9.22
CA LEU A 320 -10.87 -9.32 -8.80
C LEU A 320 -12.28 -8.97 -8.28
N THR A 321 -13.30 -9.81 -8.47
CA THR A 321 -14.64 -9.57 -7.89
C THR A 321 -14.65 -9.54 -6.37
N THR A 322 -13.70 -10.22 -5.72
CA THR A 322 -13.58 -10.29 -4.26
C THR A 322 -12.54 -9.31 -3.70
N SER A 323 -11.87 -8.55 -4.56
CA SER A 323 -10.73 -7.68 -4.21
C SER A 323 -11.06 -6.20 -4.48
N SER A 324 -12.28 -5.75 -4.19
CA SER A 324 -12.65 -4.34 -4.32
C SER A 324 -12.55 -3.62 -2.99
N TRP A 325 -12.19 -2.32 -3.04
CA TRP A 325 -12.20 -1.50 -1.82
C TRP A 325 -13.59 -1.38 -1.17
N ASP A 326 -14.68 -1.54 -1.94
CA ASP A 326 -16.04 -1.51 -1.39
C ASP A 326 -16.36 -2.77 -0.59
N SER A 327 -15.98 -3.96 -1.10
CA SER A 327 -16.13 -5.22 -0.36
C SER A 327 -15.23 -5.28 0.87
N THR A 328 -14.02 -4.74 0.76
CA THR A 328 -13.08 -4.63 1.88
C THR A 328 -13.64 -3.74 2.98
N TRP A 329 -14.19 -2.56 2.61
CA TRP A 329 -14.80 -1.66 3.59
C TRP A 329 -16.03 -2.29 4.24
N ALA A 330 -16.91 -2.93 3.47
CA ALA A 330 -18.08 -3.62 4.01
C ALA A 330 -17.70 -4.71 5.04
N PHE A 331 -16.65 -5.47 4.76
CA PHE A 331 -16.11 -6.45 5.72
C PHE A 331 -15.59 -5.76 6.99
N ILE A 332 -14.71 -4.78 6.86
CA ILE A 332 -14.15 -4.02 7.99
C ILE A 332 -15.27 -3.42 8.84
N GLN A 333 -16.27 -2.81 8.21
CA GLN A 333 -17.41 -2.23 8.91
C GLN A 333 -18.21 -3.27 9.67
N SER A 334 -18.44 -4.46 9.10
CA SER A 334 -19.13 -5.55 9.80
C SER A 334 -18.42 -6.00 11.07
N GLU A 335 -17.08 -6.04 11.06
CA GLU A 335 -16.29 -6.39 12.25
C GLU A 335 -16.36 -5.29 13.33
N ILE A 336 -16.33 -4.02 12.92
CA ILE A 336 -16.49 -2.88 13.84
C ILE A 336 -17.89 -2.87 14.46
N ASP A 337 -18.93 -3.10 13.66
CA ASP A 337 -20.33 -3.11 14.13
C ASP A 337 -20.59 -4.27 15.10
N ALA A 338 -19.96 -5.42 14.89
CA ALA A 338 -20.05 -6.57 15.80
C ALA A 338 -19.50 -6.25 17.21
N ILE A 339 -18.51 -5.38 17.32
CA ILE A 339 -17.94 -4.91 18.59
C ILE A 339 -18.91 -3.94 19.28
N ASN A 340 -19.55 -3.05 18.52
CA ASN A 340 -20.43 -2.00 19.06
C ASN A 340 -21.79 -2.55 19.56
N THR A 341 -22.30 -3.64 19.01
CA THR A 341 -23.63 -4.18 19.31
C THR A 341 -23.84 -4.54 20.79
N PRO A 342 -22.92 -5.22 21.50
CA PRO A 342 -23.09 -5.54 22.92
C PRO A 342 -23.10 -4.30 23.81
N VAL A 343 -22.38 -3.24 23.43
CA VAL A 343 -22.28 -1.99 24.21
C VAL A 343 -23.59 -1.19 24.14
N GLN A 344 -24.28 -1.21 23.02
CA GLN A 344 -25.58 -0.54 22.88
C GLN A 344 -26.70 -1.28 23.61
N GLU A 345 -26.72 -2.60 23.59
CA GLU A 345 -27.70 -3.40 24.36
C GLU A 345 -27.53 -3.20 25.87
N ALA A 346 -26.29 -3.15 26.37
CA ALA A 346 -26.00 -2.88 27.79
C ALA A 346 -26.31 -1.43 28.23
N ARG A 347 -26.36 -0.47 27.31
CA ARG A 347 -26.77 0.93 27.60
C ARG A 347 -28.27 1.14 27.55
N ASN A 348 -29.00 0.26 26.88
CA ASN A 348 -30.45 0.33 26.74
C ASN A 348 -31.21 -0.62 27.69
N ALA A 349 -30.50 -1.44 28.48
CA ALA A 349 -31.01 -2.31 29.55
C ALA A 349 -30.79 -1.64 30.93
#